data_6be3753ef399238f4c67e57914d29020
#
_entry.id   6be3753ef399238f4c67e57914d29020
#
_cell.length_a   1.000
_cell.length_b   1.000
_cell.length_c   1.000
_cell.angle_alpha   90.00
_cell.angle_beta   90.00
_cell.angle_gamma   90.00
#
_symmetry.space_group_name_H-M   'P 1'
#
loop_
_entity.id
_entity.type
_entity.pdbx_description
1 polymer ?
#
loop_
_entity_poly.entity_id
_entity_poly.type
_entity_poly.pdbx_seq_one_letter_code
_entity_poly.pdbx_strand_id
1 'polypeptide(L)'
;MAKKYLNTKMSKRVVQGIAKQMKGQGLTMDELMDAGMKGIVRASEHYDDVLKDCNPSSYNNPIIFHAYAVWWIRQAMRQAIEEWEKARKS
;
A
#
# COMPACT_ATOMS: atom_id res chain seq x y z
N MET A 1 -0.64 3.08 16.87
CA MET A 1 -1.68 2.46 16.17
C MET A 1 -1.12 1.71 14.96
N ALA A 2 -1.86 1.60 13.85
CA ALA A 2 -1.36 0.81 12.70
C ALA A 2 -0.08 1.35 12.10
N LYS A 3 0.30 2.58 12.37
CA LYS A 3 1.56 3.16 11.90
C LYS A 3 2.78 2.36 12.32
N LYS A 4 2.68 1.57 13.40
CA LYS A 4 3.78 0.71 13.84
C LYS A 4 4.17 -0.35 12.81
N TYR A 5 3.27 -0.64 11.85
CA TYR A 5 3.55 -1.62 10.80
C TYR A 5 4.26 -1.02 9.60
N LEU A 6 4.36 0.32 9.53
CA LEU A 6 5.02 0.99 8.41
C LEU A 6 6.54 0.80 8.52
N ASN A 7 7.20 0.72 7.36
CA ASN A 7 8.66 0.56 7.27
C ASN A 7 9.21 -0.73 7.88
N THR A 8 8.35 -1.72 8.11
CA THR A 8 8.81 -3.05 8.53
C THR A 8 9.28 -3.84 7.31
N LYS A 9 10.03 -4.91 7.55
CA LYS A 9 10.44 -5.79 6.46
C LYS A 9 9.23 -6.39 5.75
N MET A 10 8.19 -6.72 6.51
CA MET A 10 6.95 -7.26 5.95
C MET A 10 6.27 -6.25 5.02
N SER A 11 6.19 -4.99 5.44
CA SER A 11 5.60 -3.94 4.61
C SER A 11 6.37 -3.78 3.30
N LYS A 12 7.68 -3.75 3.37
CA LYS A 12 8.52 -3.62 2.16
C LYS A 12 8.33 -4.80 1.22
N ARG A 13 8.26 -6.02 1.76
CA ARG A 13 8.03 -7.22 0.95
C ARG A 13 6.68 -7.21 0.27
N VAL A 14 5.64 -6.80 0.99
CA VAL A 14 4.29 -6.72 0.44
C VAL A 14 4.25 -5.70 -0.70
N VAL A 15 4.79 -4.51 -0.48
CA VAL A 15 4.81 -3.46 -1.50
C VAL A 15 5.64 -3.91 -2.70
N GLN A 16 6.81 -4.51 -2.47
CA GLN A 16 7.66 -5.00 -3.55
C GLN A 16 6.99 -6.08 -4.39
N GLY A 17 6.31 -7.02 -3.74
CA GLY A 17 5.58 -8.07 -4.45
C GLY A 17 4.50 -7.52 -5.36
N ILE A 18 3.75 -6.52 -4.87
CA ILE A 18 2.71 -5.88 -5.68
C ILE A 18 3.34 -5.06 -6.81
N ALA A 19 4.44 -4.36 -6.52
CA ALA A 19 5.14 -3.58 -7.55
C ALA A 19 5.62 -4.46 -8.70
N LYS A 20 6.08 -5.68 -8.41
CA LYS A 20 6.49 -6.62 -9.44
C LYS A 20 5.33 -7.01 -10.34
N GLN A 21 4.13 -7.13 -9.79
CA GLN A 21 2.93 -7.44 -10.56
C GLN A 21 2.51 -6.27 -11.46
N MET A 22 2.82 -5.04 -11.04
CA MET A 22 2.46 -3.83 -11.77
C MET A 22 3.58 -3.35 -12.72
N LYS A 23 4.68 -4.05 -12.76
CA LYS A 23 5.83 -3.70 -13.57
C LYS A 23 5.50 -3.75 -15.06
N GLY A 24 6.11 -2.87 -15.84
CA GLY A 24 5.93 -2.84 -17.29
C GLY A 24 4.79 -1.95 -17.78
N GLN A 25 4.16 -1.20 -16.89
CA GLN A 25 3.06 -0.32 -17.26
C GLN A 25 3.48 1.16 -17.33
N GLY A 26 4.78 1.41 -17.33
CA GLY A 26 5.32 2.75 -17.52
C GLY A 26 6.19 3.24 -16.38
N LEU A 27 5.83 2.94 -15.14
CA LEU A 27 6.60 3.38 -13.99
C LEU A 27 7.76 2.43 -13.70
N THR A 28 8.84 2.98 -13.15
CA THR A 28 9.96 2.18 -12.68
C THR A 28 9.59 1.49 -11.36
N MET A 29 10.39 0.50 -10.96
CA MET A 29 10.20 -0.16 -9.68
C MET A 29 10.26 0.83 -8.51
N ASP A 30 11.20 1.78 -8.55
CA ASP A 30 11.33 2.77 -7.49
C ASP A 30 10.09 3.65 -7.40
N GLU A 31 9.54 4.05 -8.54
CA GLU A 31 8.31 4.84 -8.58
C GLU A 31 7.12 4.05 -8.05
N LEU A 32 7.02 2.77 -8.42
CA LEU A 32 5.95 1.90 -7.92
C LEU A 32 6.08 1.67 -6.41
N MET A 33 7.30 1.45 -5.93
CA MET A 33 7.55 1.29 -4.49
C MET A 33 7.16 2.55 -3.72
N ASP A 34 7.50 3.72 -4.23
CA ASP A 34 7.15 4.99 -3.61
C ASP A 34 5.62 5.15 -3.53
N ALA A 35 4.93 4.90 -4.63
CA ALA A 35 3.48 4.96 -4.67
C ALA A 35 2.86 3.96 -3.69
N GLY A 36 3.40 2.74 -3.64
CA GLY A 36 2.92 1.70 -2.75
C GLY A 36 3.08 2.07 -1.28
N MET A 37 4.18 2.70 -0.92
CA MET A 37 4.40 3.15 0.45
C MET A 37 3.39 4.22 0.85
N LYS A 38 3.03 5.12 -0.07
CA LYS A 38 1.97 6.09 0.18
C LYS A 38 0.63 5.39 0.40
N GLY A 39 0.37 4.34 -0.35
CA GLY A 39 -0.84 3.54 -0.19
C GLY A 39 -0.91 2.87 1.16
N ILE A 40 0.20 2.32 1.65
CA ILE A 40 0.21 1.65 2.95
C ILE A 40 0.02 2.65 4.10
N VAL A 41 0.50 3.89 3.95
CA VAL A 41 0.25 4.94 4.93
C VAL A 41 -1.25 5.24 5.01
N ARG A 42 -1.91 5.39 3.87
CA ARG A 42 -3.36 5.59 3.84
C ARG A 42 -4.10 4.41 4.47
N ALA A 43 -3.64 3.20 4.18
CA ALA A 43 -4.23 2.00 4.78
C ALA A 43 -4.15 2.04 6.30
N SER A 44 -3.01 2.49 6.86
CA SER A 44 -2.85 2.55 8.30
C SER A 44 -3.83 3.51 8.95
N GLU A 45 -4.10 4.63 8.29
CA GLU A 45 -5.05 5.61 8.81
C GLU A 45 -6.48 5.06 8.81
N HIS A 46 -6.89 4.42 7.71
CA HIS A 46 -8.23 3.85 7.61
C HIS A 46 -8.39 2.60 8.46
N TYR A 47 -7.33 1.84 8.63
CA TYR A 47 -7.35 0.64 9.46
C TYR A 47 -7.70 0.98 10.92
N ASP A 48 -7.10 2.06 11.43
CA ASP A 48 -7.40 2.51 12.78
C ASP A 48 -8.88 2.87 12.94
N ASP A 49 -9.46 3.54 11.94
CA ASP A 49 -10.87 3.92 11.98
C ASP A 49 -11.81 2.71 11.89
N VAL A 50 -11.48 1.77 11.02
CA VAL A 50 -12.32 0.59 10.78
C VAL A 50 -12.32 -0.35 11.97
N LEU A 51 -11.17 -0.52 12.61
CA LEU A 51 -11.01 -1.54 13.66
C LEU A 51 -10.97 -0.99 15.09
N LYS A 52 -11.26 0.29 15.28
CA LYS A 52 -11.21 0.88 16.62
C LYS A 52 -12.14 0.19 17.63
N ASP A 53 -13.24 -0.38 17.15
CA ASP A 53 -14.21 -1.07 17.99
C ASP A 53 -14.10 -2.59 17.88
N CYS A 54 -13.05 -3.08 17.22
CA CYS A 54 -12.87 -4.52 17.00
C CYS A 54 -11.99 -5.16 18.05
N ASN A 55 -11.93 -6.49 18.00
CA ASN A 55 -11.13 -7.29 18.93
C ASN A 55 -9.66 -6.85 18.86
N PRO A 56 -9.04 -6.51 20.02
CA PRO A 56 -7.63 -6.10 20.03
C PRO A 56 -6.67 -7.11 19.43
N SER A 57 -6.98 -8.40 19.52
CA SER A 57 -6.13 -9.45 18.94
C SER A 57 -6.06 -9.32 17.42
N SER A 58 -7.21 -9.08 16.77
CA SER A 58 -7.26 -8.87 15.33
C SER A 58 -6.54 -7.58 14.93
N TYR A 59 -6.78 -6.51 15.70
CA TYR A 59 -6.16 -5.23 15.42
C TYR A 59 -4.63 -5.30 15.47
N ASN A 60 -4.08 -6.06 16.41
CA ASN A 60 -2.65 -6.13 16.62
C ASN A 60 -1.94 -7.18 15.76
N ASN A 61 -2.63 -7.77 14.79
CA ASN A 61 -2.05 -8.78 13.92
C ASN A 61 -1.51 -8.15 12.63
N PRO A 62 -0.18 -8.14 12.42
CA PRO A 62 0.39 -7.52 11.22
C PRO A 62 -0.01 -8.20 9.92
N ILE A 63 -0.32 -9.51 9.96
CA ILE A 63 -0.77 -10.24 8.79
C ILE A 63 -2.14 -9.70 8.34
N ILE A 64 -3.04 -9.49 9.29
CA ILE A 64 -4.36 -8.94 8.99
C ILE A 64 -4.24 -7.52 8.44
N PHE A 65 -3.40 -6.69 9.05
CA PHE A 65 -3.16 -5.34 8.56
C PHE A 65 -2.66 -5.35 7.11
N HIS A 66 -1.66 -6.17 6.82
CA HIS A 66 -1.07 -6.18 5.48
C HIS A 66 -2.04 -6.74 4.44
N ALA A 67 -2.88 -7.71 4.81
CA ALA A 67 -3.93 -8.20 3.91
C ALA A 67 -4.91 -7.09 3.55
N TYR A 68 -5.29 -6.28 4.53
CA TYR A 68 -6.13 -5.11 4.31
C TYR A 68 -5.42 -4.08 3.43
N ALA A 69 -4.14 -3.84 3.68
CA ALA A 69 -3.36 -2.82 3.00
C ALA A 69 -3.12 -3.13 1.52
N VAL A 70 -3.18 -4.40 1.11
CA VAL A 70 -2.94 -4.80 -0.29
C VAL A 70 -3.81 -4.00 -1.25
N TRP A 71 -5.09 -3.86 -0.93
CA TRP A 71 -6.02 -3.10 -1.76
C TRP A 71 -5.56 -1.63 -1.91
N TRP A 72 -5.18 -1.01 -0.80
CA TRP A 72 -4.74 0.38 -0.80
C TRP A 72 -3.46 0.57 -1.59
N ILE A 73 -2.52 -0.38 -1.46
CA ILE A 73 -1.25 -0.35 -2.17
C ILE A 73 -1.50 -0.43 -3.68
N ARG A 74 -2.35 -1.36 -4.11
CA ARG A 74 -2.68 -1.51 -5.53
C ARG A 74 -3.36 -0.26 -6.09
N GLN A 75 -4.28 0.32 -5.34
CA GLN A 75 -4.98 1.53 -5.79
C GLN A 75 -4.01 2.69 -5.95
N ALA A 76 -3.08 2.85 -5.00
CA ALA A 76 -2.08 3.91 -5.08
C ALA A 76 -1.18 3.74 -6.31
N MET A 77 -0.75 2.52 -6.60
CA MET A 77 0.08 2.24 -7.78
C MET A 77 -0.69 2.47 -9.07
N ARG A 78 -1.95 2.03 -9.15
CA ARG A 78 -2.79 2.27 -10.32
C ARG A 78 -2.98 3.76 -10.58
N GLN A 79 -3.24 4.50 -9.51
CA GLN A 79 -3.41 5.95 -9.63
C GLN A 79 -2.13 6.61 -10.15
N ALA A 80 -0.98 6.19 -9.65
CA ALA A 80 0.29 6.71 -10.11
C ALA A 80 0.52 6.41 -11.60
N ILE A 81 0.18 5.20 -12.05
CA ILE A 81 0.29 4.81 -13.45
C ILE A 81 -0.64 5.66 -14.32
N GLU A 82 -1.89 5.86 -13.88
CA GLU A 82 -2.87 6.67 -14.61
C GLU A 82 -2.40 8.11 -14.73
N GLU A 83 -1.85 8.69 -13.68
CA GLU A 83 -1.32 10.05 -13.70
C GLU A 83 -0.14 10.16 -14.67
N TRP A 84 0.73 9.15 -14.68
CA TRP A 84 1.85 9.11 -15.60
C TRP A 84 1.36 9.06 -17.06
N GLU A 85 0.37 8.23 -17.35
CA GLU A 85 -0.20 8.13 -18.68
C GLU A 85 -0.86 9.43 -19.14
N LYS A 86 -1.59 10.08 -18.25
CA LYS A 86 -2.23 11.37 -18.56
C LYS A 86 -1.19 12.44 -18.86
N ALA A 87 -0.13 12.52 -18.06
CA ALA A 87 0.94 13.47 -18.29
C ALA A 87 1.63 13.23 -19.62
N ARG A 88 1.77 11.97 -20.00
CA ARG A 88 2.41 11.60 -21.25
C ARG A 88 1.57 11.96 -22.48
N LYS A 89 0.23 11.88 -22.34
CA LYS A 89 -0.69 12.17 -23.45
C LYS A 89 -0.94 13.66 -23.65
N SER A 90 -0.68 14.45 -22.66
CA SER A 90 -0.84 15.90 -22.77
C SER A 90 0.43 16.60 -23.30
#